data_35d90dcd42eb38659c5bd04b2624c163
#
_entry.id   35d90dcd42eb38659c5bd04b2624c163
#
_cell.length_a   1.000
_cell.length_b   1.000
_cell.length_c   1.000
_cell.angle_alpha   90.00
_cell.angle_beta   90.00
_cell.angle_gamma   90.00
#
_symmetry.space_group_name_H-M   'P 1'
#
loop_
_entity.id
_entity.type
_entity.pdbx_description
1 polymer ?
#
loop_
_entity_poly.entity_id
_entity_poly.type
_entity_poly.pdbx_seq_one_letter_code
_entity_poly.pdbx_strand_id
1 'polypeptide(L)'
;MASPFQSPKQFREVMDRVFTMMSEDPEMGPRLRDADVPQRFEFEDVDLVMNIRAGHADEAANLYWEWTDEVDWHPRVRMTMSSETANRYFQGKENVALAIARRRIKPGGDVRASLALIPITKPIYERYRALVAADYPHLAL
;
A
#
# COMPACT_ATOMS: atom_id res chain seq x y z
N MET A 1 -14.26 -14.50 -1.80
CA MET A 1 -13.03 -15.11 -1.24
C MET A 1 -12.77 -14.54 0.13
N ALA A 2 -12.46 -15.40 1.07
CA ALA A 2 -12.10 -14.94 2.40
C ALA A 2 -10.74 -14.25 2.41
N SER A 3 -10.58 -13.22 3.22
CA SER A 3 -9.31 -12.56 3.42
C SER A 3 -8.30 -13.52 4.09
N PRO A 4 -7.01 -13.48 3.71
CA PRO A 4 -5.98 -14.24 4.43
C PRO A 4 -5.70 -13.68 5.83
N PHE A 5 -6.12 -12.45 6.09
CA PHE A 5 -5.96 -11.80 7.39
C PHE A 5 -7.04 -12.29 8.36
N GLN A 6 -6.70 -12.38 9.63
CA GLN A 6 -7.62 -12.88 10.66
C GLN A 6 -8.81 -11.96 10.89
N SER A 7 -8.63 -10.66 10.62
CA SER A 7 -9.65 -9.64 10.80
C SER A 7 -9.29 -8.38 10.03
N PRO A 8 -10.24 -7.47 9.77
CA PRO A 8 -9.92 -6.14 9.24
C PRO A 8 -8.91 -5.39 10.11
N LYS A 9 -8.99 -5.55 11.43
CA LYS A 9 -8.05 -4.94 12.35
C LYS A 9 -6.62 -5.44 12.12
N GLN A 10 -6.43 -6.73 11.88
CA GLN A 10 -5.12 -7.29 11.59
C GLN A 10 -4.58 -6.76 10.26
N PHE A 11 -5.43 -6.66 9.24
CA PHE A 11 -5.04 -6.08 7.96
C PHE A 11 -4.51 -4.66 8.14
N ARG A 12 -5.26 -3.83 8.86
CA ARG A 12 -4.87 -2.46 9.16
C ARG A 12 -3.53 -2.42 9.92
N GLU A 13 -3.37 -3.26 10.93
CA GLU A 13 -2.14 -3.35 11.70
C GLU A 13 -0.93 -3.68 10.83
N VAL A 14 -1.06 -4.68 9.96
CA VAL A 14 0.02 -5.10 9.06
C VAL A 14 0.36 -3.99 8.07
N MET A 15 -0.64 -3.35 7.49
CA MET A 15 -0.42 -2.26 6.55
C MET A 15 0.23 -1.05 7.23
N ASP A 16 -0.19 -0.71 8.46
CA ASP A 16 0.45 0.35 9.22
C ASP A 16 1.95 0.08 9.41
N ARG A 17 2.32 -1.16 9.69
CA ARG A 17 3.73 -1.54 9.83
C ARG A 17 4.49 -1.41 8.51
N VAL A 18 3.89 -1.86 7.42
CA VAL A 18 4.52 -1.79 6.08
C VAL A 18 4.75 -0.35 5.66
N PHE A 19 3.74 0.50 5.78
CA PHE A 19 3.87 1.90 5.38
C PHE A 19 4.82 2.66 6.30
N THR A 20 4.88 2.32 7.59
CA THR A 20 5.86 2.86 8.52
C THR A 20 7.28 2.49 8.07
N MET A 21 7.52 1.22 7.72
CA MET A 21 8.82 0.78 7.21
C MET A 21 9.23 1.54 5.96
N MET A 22 8.29 1.76 5.03
CA MET A 22 8.57 2.53 3.81
C MET A 22 8.90 3.98 4.12
N SER A 23 8.11 4.60 4.99
CA SER A 23 8.29 6.01 5.34
C SER A 23 9.62 6.27 6.06
N GLU A 24 10.03 5.35 6.91
CA GLU A 24 11.25 5.48 7.72
C GLU A 24 12.52 4.99 7.04
N ASP A 25 12.39 4.29 5.91
CA ASP A 25 13.54 3.83 5.16
C ASP A 25 14.33 5.03 4.63
N PRO A 26 15.66 5.09 4.87
CA PRO A 26 16.46 6.27 4.51
C PRO A 26 16.61 6.50 3.00
N GLU A 27 16.32 5.51 2.18
CA GLU A 27 16.32 5.66 0.71
C GLU A 27 14.91 5.75 0.16
N MET A 28 14.05 4.79 0.51
CA MET A 28 12.71 4.69 -0.04
C MET A 28 11.82 5.84 0.42
N GLY A 29 11.90 6.20 1.70
CA GLY A 29 11.07 7.27 2.27
C GLY A 29 11.21 8.59 1.54
N PRO A 30 12.45 9.13 1.41
CA PRO A 30 12.66 10.38 0.68
C PRO A 30 12.26 10.31 -0.79
N ARG A 31 12.45 9.17 -1.44
CA ARG A 31 12.05 9.00 -2.85
C ARG A 31 10.54 9.02 -3.02
N LEU A 32 9.81 8.39 -2.10
CA LEU A 32 8.34 8.44 -2.11
C LEU A 32 7.83 9.84 -1.82
N ARG A 33 8.49 10.55 -0.91
CA ARG A 33 8.15 11.94 -0.61
C ARG A 33 8.36 12.84 -1.83
N ASP A 34 9.47 12.69 -2.53
CA ASP A 34 9.80 13.47 -3.71
C ASP A 34 8.84 13.18 -4.86
N ALA A 35 8.38 11.94 -4.99
CA ALA A 35 7.43 11.56 -6.03
C ALA A 35 6.07 12.26 -5.83
N ASP A 36 5.69 12.50 -4.58
CA ASP A 36 4.51 13.28 -4.20
C ASP A 36 3.23 12.84 -4.92
N VAL A 37 2.85 11.56 -4.70
CA VAL A 37 1.65 10.99 -5.31
C VAL A 37 0.65 10.61 -4.22
N PRO A 38 -0.35 11.45 -3.94
CA PRO A 38 -1.40 11.09 -2.99
C PRO A 38 -2.29 10.00 -3.60
N GLN A 39 -2.57 8.97 -2.81
CA GLN A 39 -3.26 7.78 -3.26
C GLN A 39 -4.41 7.41 -2.32
N ARG A 40 -5.47 6.86 -2.90
CA ARG A 40 -6.58 6.27 -2.16
C ARG A 40 -6.62 4.78 -2.47
N PHE A 41 -6.57 3.96 -1.43
CA PHE A 41 -6.71 2.50 -1.53
C PHE A 41 -8.03 2.07 -0.91
N GLU A 42 -8.83 1.33 -1.67
CA GLU A 42 -10.09 0.76 -1.18
C GLU A 42 -9.94 -0.76 -1.14
N PHE A 43 -10.06 -1.34 0.05
CA PHE A 43 -9.92 -2.78 0.27
C PHE A 43 -11.30 -3.36 0.53
N GLU A 44 -11.94 -3.88 -0.53
CA GLU A 44 -13.36 -4.22 -0.55
C GLU A 44 -13.73 -5.33 0.43
N ASP A 45 -12.90 -6.36 0.53
CA ASP A 45 -13.20 -7.55 1.34
C ASP A 45 -13.08 -7.34 2.85
N VAL A 46 -12.42 -6.27 3.26
CA VAL A 46 -12.27 -5.91 4.68
C VAL A 46 -12.94 -4.59 5.02
N ASP A 47 -13.58 -3.97 4.03
CA ASP A 47 -14.34 -2.72 4.16
C ASP A 47 -13.50 -1.60 4.80
N LEU A 48 -12.28 -1.42 4.29
CA LEU A 48 -11.36 -0.38 4.75
C LEU A 48 -10.91 0.49 3.59
N VAL A 49 -10.76 1.78 3.88
CA VAL A 49 -10.21 2.76 2.95
C VAL A 49 -9.01 3.42 3.61
N MET A 50 -7.91 3.51 2.88
CA MET A 50 -6.71 4.20 3.31
C MET A 50 -6.37 5.30 2.33
N ASN A 51 -6.24 6.52 2.82
CA ASN A 51 -5.71 7.64 2.04
C ASN A 51 -4.29 7.93 2.50
N ILE A 52 -3.35 8.01 1.56
CA ILE A 52 -1.94 8.23 1.85
C ILE A 52 -1.41 9.39 1.02
N ARG A 53 -0.53 10.19 1.61
CA ARG A 53 0.13 11.31 0.95
C ARG A 53 1.58 11.43 1.37
N ALA A 54 2.35 12.11 0.54
CA ALA A 54 3.71 12.49 0.88
C ALA A 54 3.72 13.57 1.98
N GLY A 55 4.75 13.57 2.80
CA GLY A 55 4.96 14.63 3.79
C GLY A 55 5.27 15.96 3.10
N HIS A 56 4.75 17.05 3.65
CA HIS A 56 5.06 18.41 3.19
C HIS A 56 6.41 18.87 3.74
N ALA A 57 6.94 19.94 3.19
CA ALA A 57 8.30 20.43 3.52
C ALA A 57 8.51 20.66 5.02
N ASP A 58 7.47 21.05 5.76
CA ASP A 58 7.51 21.35 7.18
C ASP A 58 7.16 20.14 8.06
N GLU A 59 6.89 18.98 7.46
CA GLU A 59 6.53 17.78 8.20
C GLU A 59 7.71 16.81 8.32
N ALA A 60 7.78 16.11 9.46
CA ALA A 60 8.92 15.24 9.78
C ALA A 60 8.91 13.93 8.99
N ALA A 61 7.73 13.31 8.83
CA ALA A 61 7.63 12.02 8.17
C ALA A 61 7.58 12.15 6.66
N ASN A 62 8.07 11.13 5.95
CA ASN A 62 8.02 11.09 4.49
C ASN A 62 6.63 10.76 3.98
N LEU A 63 5.86 9.95 4.72
CA LEU A 63 4.50 9.55 4.36
C LEU A 63 3.56 9.76 5.55
N TYR A 64 2.33 10.11 5.22
CA TYR A 64 1.20 10.21 6.16
C TYR A 64 0.01 9.49 5.58
N TRP A 65 -0.74 8.75 6.41
CA TRP A 65 -1.94 8.07 5.95
C TRP A 65 -3.00 8.03 7.03
N GLU A 66 -4.26 7.93 6.58
CA GLU A 66 -5.43 7.85 7.45
C GLU A 66 -6.35 6.74 6.94
N TRP A 67 -6.90 5.99 7.88
CA TRP A 67 -7.90 4.96 7.60
C TRP A 67 -9.29 5.58 7.65
N THR A 68 -9.65 6.25 6.58
CA THR A 68 -10.93 6.94 6.43
C THR A 68 -11.22 7.11 4.94
N ASP A 69 -12.50 7.23 4.60
CA ASP A 69 -12.91 7.50 3.22
C ASP A 69 -12.95 8.99 2.90
N GLU A 70 -12.76 9.88 3.89
CA GLU A 70 -12.74 11.32 3.69
C GLU A 70 -11.47 11.96 4.26
N VAL A 71 -10.77 12.70 3.41
CA VAL A 71 -9.60 13.50 3.78
C VAL A 71 -9.71 14.88 3.15
N ASP A 72 -8.93 15.84 3.64
CA ASP A 72 -8.93 17.22 3.15
C ASP A 72 -7.98 17.44 1.97
N TRP A 73 -7.40 16.38 1.42
CA TRP A 73 -6.59 16.46 0.20
C TRP A 73 -7.20 15.58 -0.90
N HIS A 74 -6.83 15.86 -2.17
CA HIS A 74 -7.37 15.13 -3.31
C HIS A 74 -6.43 14.01 -3.73
N PRO A 75 -6.84 12.74 -3.65
CA PRO A 75 -6.07 11.64 -4.20
C PRO A 75 -5.87 11.82 -5.70
N ARG A 76 -4.62 11.64 -6.15
CA ARG A 76 -4.28 11.70 -7.56
C ARG A 76 -4.58 10.37 -8.26
N VAL A 77 -4.52 9.28 -7.49
CA VAL A 77 -4.77 7.93 -7.99
C VAL A 77 -5.64 7.17 -6.99
N ARG A 78 -6.47 6.29 -7.51
CA ARG A 78 -7.31 5.38 -6.71
C ARG A 78 -7.04 3.96 -7.14
N MET A 79 -6.92 3.06 -6.16
CA MET A 79 -6.77 1.63 -6.40
C MET A 79 -7.77 0.88 -5.52
N THR A 80 -8.57 0.03 -6.15
CA THR A 80 -9.50 -0.84 -5.43
C THR A 80 -9.03 -2.28 -5.59
N MET A 81 -8.88 -3.00 -4.48
CA MET A 81 -8.39 -4.38 -4.50
C MET A 81 -8.80 -5.13 -3.24
N SER A 82 -8.61 -6.44 -3.24
CA SER A 82 -8.81 -7.25 -2.04
C SER A 82 -7.56 -7.20 -1.15
N SER A 83 -7.73 -7.57 0.12
CA SER A 83 -6.60 -7.71 1.05
C SER A 83 -5.63 -8.80 0.58
N GLU A 84 -6.15 -9.88 -0.04
CA GLU A 84 -5.31 -10.92 -0.62
C GLU A 84 -4.38 -10.35 -1.70
N THR A 85 -4.90 -9.53 -2.60
CA THR A 85 -4.11 -8.89 -3.66
C THR A 85 -3.03 -7.99 -3.05
N ALA A 86 -3.36 -7.22 -2.01
CA ALA A 86 -2.39 -6.39 -1.30
C ALA A 86 -1.28 -7.24 -0.69
N ASN A 87 -1.63 -8.35 -0.04
CA ASN A 87 -0.66 -9.28 0.55
C ASN A 87 0.28 -9.87 -0.51
N ARG A 88 -0.27 -10.26 -1.65
CA ARG A 88 0.51 -10.78 -2.77
C ARG A 88 1.46 -9.72 -3.33
N TYR A 89 0.96 -8.49 -3.47
CA TYR A 89 1.75 -7.38 -3.98
C TYR A 89 2.97 -7.12 -3.10
N PHE A 90 2.77 -6.96 -1.79
CA PHE A 90 3.87 -6.65 -0.88
C PHE A 90 4.86 -7.81 -0.72
N GLN A 91 4.45 -9.03 -1.05
CA GLN A 91 5.38 -10.17 -1.07
C GLN A 91 6.10 -10.31 -2.42
N GLY A 92 5.84 -9.42 -3.38
CA GLY A 92 6.45 -9.49 -4.70
C GLY A 92 5.87 -10.62 -5.55
N LYS A 93 4.68 -11.10 -5.24
CA LYS A 93 4.01 -12.23 -5.90
C LYS A 93 2.87 -11.80 -6.81
N GLU A 94 2.68 -10.50 -7.04
CA GLU A 94 1.63 -9.98 -7.89
C GLU A 94 2.20 -9.25 -9.09
N ASN A 95 1.73 -9.62 -10.27
CA ASN A 95 1.98 -8.85 -11.48
C ASN A 95 0.89 -7.79 -11.58
N VAL A 96 1.24 -6.53 -11.34
CA VAL A 96 0.27 -5.43 -11.27
C VAL A 96 -0.45 -5.23 -12.60
N ALA A 97 0.28 -5.26 -13.72
CA ALA A 97 -0.33 -5.10 -15.04
C ALA A 97 -1.37 -6.19 -15.32
N LEU A 98 -1.04 -7.44 -14.99
CA LEU A 98 -1.95 -8.57 -15.16
C LEU A 98 -3.14 -8.48 -14.21
N ALA A 99 -2.90 -8.04 -12.97
CA ALA A 99 -3.97 -7.83 -11.99
C ALA A 99 -4.97 -6.78 -12.46
N ILE A 100 -4.49 -5.71 -13.07
CA ILE A 100 -5.35 -4.68 -13.67
C ILE A 100 -6.13 -5.28 -14.85
N ALA A 101 -5.47 -5.99 -15.74
CA ALA A 101 -6.10 -6.61 -16.90
C ALA A 101 -7.20 -7.60 -16.48
N ARG A 102 -7.00 -8.32 -15.39
CA ARG A 102 -7.95 -9.31 -14.86
C ARG A 102 -8.91 -8.73 -13.81
N ARG A 103 -8.87 -7.43 -13.60
CA ARG A 103 -9.72 -6.69 -12.68
C ARG A 103 -9.59 -7.11 -11.20
N ARG A 104 -8.46 -7.67 -10.82
CA ARG A 104 -8.12 -7.86 -9.40
C ARG A 104 -7.71 -6.53 -8.77
N ILE A 105 -7.13 -5.62 -9.56
CA ILE A 105 -6.89 -4.24 -9.19
C ILE A 105 -7.69 -3.37 -10.13
N LYS A 106 -8.53 -2.50 -9.59
CA LYS A 106 -9.34 -1.55 -10.36
C LYS A 106 -8.77 -0.15 -10.14
N PRO A 107 -8.01 0.38 -11.10
CA PRO A 107 -7.38 1.69 -10.96
C PRO A 107 -8.31 2.83 -11.38
N GLY A 108 -8.04 4.02 -10.85
CA GLY A 108 -8.69 5.25 -11.25
C GLY A 108 -7.73 6.41 -11.12
N GLY A 109 -8.00 7.50 -11.82
CA GLY A 109 -7.15 8.69 -11.81
C GLY A 109 -5.85 8.49 -12.58
N ASP A 110 -4.76 9.06 -12.09
CA ASP A 110 -3.44 9.01 -12.76
C ASP A 110 -2.72 7.70 -12.46
N VAL A 111 -3.13 6.66 -13.17
CA VAL A 111 -2.58 5.30 -13.02
C VAL A 111 -1.08 5.27 -13.30
N ARG A 112 -0.62 6.06 -14.27
CA ARG A 112 0.81 6.13 -14.63
C ARG A 112 1.65 6.59 -13.45
N ALA A 113 1.18 7.59 -12.69
CA ALA A 113 1.88 8.06 -11.51
C ALA A 113 2.01 6.96 -10.46
N SER A 114 0.95 6.17 -10.26
CA SER A 114 0.98 5.04 -9.32
C SER A 114 1.97 3.96 -9.75
N LEU A 115 1.97 3.60 -11.03
CA LEU A 115 2.89 2.58 -11.56
C LEU A 115 4.35 3.02 -11.45
N ALA A 116 4.61 4.33 -11.53
CA ALA A 116 5.95 4.87 -11.38
C ALA A 116 6.52 4.70 -9.97
N LEU A 117 5.66 4.46 -8.97
CA LEU A 117 6.11 4.20 -7.59
C LEU A 117 6.64 2.78 -7.39
N ILE A 118 6.27 1.83 -8.26
CA ILE A 118 6.64 0.42 -8.10
C ILE A 118 8.16 0.22 -7.98
N PRO A 119 9.00 0.78 -8.87
CA PRO A 119 10.44 0.63 -8.74
C PRO A 119 10.99 1.19 -7.42
N ILE A 120 10.35 2.23 -6.88
CA ILE A 120 10.78 2.85 -5.62
C ILE A 120 10.46 1.93 -4.45
N THR A 121 9.30 1.29 -4.45
CA THR A 121 8.83 0.46 -3.34
C THR A 121 9.30 -0.98 -3.39
N LYS A 122 9.89 -1.41 -4.49
CA LYS A 122 10.31 -2.80 -4.69
C LYS A 122 11.15 -3.39 -3.55
N PRO A 123 12.09 -2.64 -2.93
CA PRO A 123 12.86 -3.19 -1.81
C PRO A 123 12.03 -3.58 -0.59
N ILE A 124 10.77 -3.11 -0.49
CA ILE A 124 9.91 -3.49 0.63
C ILE A 124 9.49 -4.97 0.58
N TYR A 125 9.51 -5.59 -0.60
CA TYR A 125 9.01 -6.96 -0.76
C TYR A 125 9.74 -7.94 0.14
N GLU A 126 11.05 -7.88 0.17
CA GLU A 126 11.87 -8.77 1.01
C GLU A 126 11.61 -8.49 2.49
N ARG A 127 11.51 -7.23 2.86
CA ARG A 127 11.27 -6.81 4.24
C ARG A 127 9.86 -7.23 4.70
N TYR A 128 8.88 -7.13 3.82
CA TYR A 128 7.52 -7.57 4.12
C TYR A 128 7.48 -9.10 4.30
N ARG A 129 8.16 -9.84 3.43
CA ARG A 129 8.24 -11.29 3.58
C ARG A 129 8.88 -11.69 4.92
N ALA A 130 9.90 -10.96 5.35
CA ALA A 130 10.54 -11.20 6.65
C ALA A 130 9.59 -10.89 7.81
N LEU A 131 8.84 -9.80 7.72
CA LEU A 131 7.82 -9.43 8.71
C LEU A 131 6.75 -10.51 8.83
N VAL A 132 6.25 -10.98 7.70
CA VAL A 132 5.23 -12.02 7.64
C VAL A 132 5.77 -13.33 8.25
N ALA A 133 6.97 -13.73 7.87
CA ALA A 133 7.57 -14.96 8.39
C ALA A 133 7.74 -14.92 9.92
N ALA A 134 8.09 -13.75 10.46
CA ALA A 134 8.33 -13.58 11.88
C ALA A 134 7.04 -13.46 12.70
N ASP A 135 6.11 -12.63 12.25
CA ASP A 135 4.97 -12.21 13.08
C ASP A 135 3.60 -12.65 12.55
N TYR A 136 3.50 -12.97 11.26
CA TYR A 136 2.22 -13.31 10.61
C TYR A 136 2.39 -14.49 9.65
N PRO A 137 2.88 -15.65 10.13
CA PRO A 137 3.24 -16.76 9.23
C PRO A 137 2.07 -17.30 8.41
N HIS A 138 0.84 -17.08 8.85
CA HIS A 138 -0.35 -17.47 8.09
C HIS A 138 -0.54 -16.67 6.81
N LEU A 139 0.15 -15.53 6.65
CA LEU A 139 0.10 -14.70 5.45
C LEU A 139 1.15 -15.08 4.41
N ALA A 140 2.12 -15.93 4.76
CA ALA A 140 3.21 -16.32 3.85
C ALA A 140 2.66 -17.02 2.59
N LEU A 141 3.27 -16.70 1.44
CA LEU A 141 2.92 -17.29 0.14
C LEU A 141 4.05 -18.13 -0.41
#